data_fc2f17eddb08c1f6a03c1cd48b13d685
#
_entry.id   fc2f17eddb08c1f6a03c1cd48b13d685
#
_cell.length_a   1.000
_cell.length_b   1.000
_cell.length_c   1.000
_cell.angle_alpha   90.00
_cell.angle_beta   90.00
_cell.angle_gamma   90.00
#
_symmetry.space_group_name_H-M   'P 1'
#
loop_
_entity.id
_entity.type
_entity.pdbx_description
1 polymer ?
#
loop_
_entity_poly.entity_id
_entity_poly.type
_entity_poly.pdbx_seq_one_letter_code
_entity_poly.pdbx_strand_id
1 'polypeptide(L)'
;MGNRVNAYTSDMDFHGGSKLSKLTYPIKTIYSKEARVQLRKVLDDFKPDVCHLNNFNYQLTPSIILEIVKWRKETGRDCKIIFTAHDYQLVCPNHQLKNPITHENCEKCLGGHFMNCVKGKCVHGSTAKSIVGMMEAEFWKWNGAYKYIDKIICCSEFLKTKMDTNPLFATKTIAMHNFVEKVEPKEVEKKDYVLYFGRFSEEKGINTLVETCNLLPDIQFIFAGSGPLEDKVNQLKNGVTRGYVLSLSCVNNT
;
A
#
# COMPACT_ATOMS: atom_id res chain seq x y z
N MET A 1 -16.70 10.47 -18.64
CA MET A 1 -15.41 9.82 -18.95
C MET A 1 -14.33 10.52 -18.14
N GLY A 2 -13.77 9.86 -17.14
CA GLY A 2 -12.71 10.47 -16.33
C GLY A 2 -11.39 10.40 -17.11
N ASN A 3 -10.79 11.55 -17.39
CA ASN A 3 -9.43 11.60 -17.90
C ASN A 3 -8.49 11.07 -16.82
N ARG A 4 -7.80 9.97 -17.07
CA ARG A 4 -6.74 9.47 -16.20
C ARG A 4 -5.54 10.39 -16.37
N VAL A 5 -5.20 11.12 -15.34
CA VAL A 5 -3.89 11.76 -15.24
C VAL A 5 -2.88 10.64 -15.04
N ASN A 6 -1.82 10.61 -15.85
CA ASN A 6 -0.72 9.69 -15.62
C ASN A 6 -0.18 9.91 -14.20
N ALA A 7 -0.10 8.81 -13.43
CA ALA A 7 0.45 8.86 -12.09
C ALA A 7 1.88 9.38 -12.18
N TYR A 8 2.15 10.52 -11.52
CA TYR A 8 3.53 10.95 -11.31
C TYR A 8 4.18 9.96 -10.34
N THR A 9 5.25 9.32 -10.79
CA THR A 9 6.15 8.54 -9.95
C THR A 9 7.45 9.30 -9.84
N SER A 10 7.97 9.42 -8.61
CA SER A 10 9.28 10.05 -8.40
C SER A 10 10.38 9.10 -8.92
N ASP A 11 11.34 9.64 -9.68
CA ASP A 11 12.53 8.93 -10.15
C ASP A 11 13.59 8.74 -9.04
N MET A 12 13.20 8.83 -7.77
CA MET A 12 14.13 8.64 -6.66
C MET A 12 14.65 7.21 -6.63
N ASP A 13 15.90 7.04 -7.05
CA ASP A 13 16.64 5.79 -6.87
C ASP A 13 17.03 5.61 -5.39
N PHE A 14 16.33 4.71 -4.71
CA PHE A 14 16.58 4.40 -3.30
C PHE A 14 17.80 3.50 -3.10
N HIS A 15 18.39 2.94 -4.16
CA HIS A 15 19.42 1.92 -4.10
C HIS A 15 20.81 2.36 -4.61
N GLY A 16 20.91 3.44 -5.38
CA GLY A 16 22.14 3.88 -6.08
C GLY A 16 22.84 5.13 -5.54
N GLY A 17 22.38 5.73 -4.45
CA GLY A 17 22.86 7.04 -4.02
C GLY A 17 24.23 7.06 -3.30
N SER A 18 24.95 8.19 -3.45
CA SER A 18 26.19 8.50 -2.73
C SER A 18 25.99 8.49 -1.19
N LYS A 19 27.10 8.43 -0.40
CA LYS A 19 27.04 8.48 1.08
C LYS A 19 26.25 9.71 1.59
N LEU A 20 26.32 10.83 0.87
CA LEU A 20 25.61 12.06 1.23
C LEU A 20 24.09 11.93 0.98
N SER A 21 23.66 11.22 -0.06
CA SER A 21 22.24 10.96 -0.32
C SER A 21 21.61 10.09 0.77
N LYS A 22 22.36 9.15 1.34
CA LYS A 22 21.90 8.31 2.46
C LYS A 22 21.67 9.11 3.75
N LEU A 23 22.41 10.19 3.98
CA LEU A 23 22.23 11.06 5.14
C LEU A 23 20.97 11.95 5.01
N THR A 24 20.66 12.39 3.80
CA THR A 24 19.47 13.23 3.53
C THR A 24 18.18 12.43 3.28
N TYR A 25 18.31 11.12 3.11
CA TYR A 25 17.21 10.22 2.83
C TYR A 25 16.04 10.31 3.84
N PRO A 26 16.27 10.26 5.18
CA PRO A 26 15.18 10.37 6.15
C PRO A 26 14.36 11.66 6.01
N ILE A 27 15.02 12.77 5.66
CA ILE A 27 14.34 14.08 5.48
C ILE A 27 13.48 14.04 4.20
N LYS A 28 14.00 13.48 3.11
CA LYS A 28 13.29 13.37 1.84
C LYS A 28 12.09 12.43 1.92
N THR A 29 12.16 11.37 2.73
CA THR A 29 11.02 10.45 2.94
C THR A 29 9.92 11.05 3.82
N ILE A 30 10.25 12.05 4.64
CA ILE A 30 9.26 12.80 5.41
C ILE A 30 8.64 13.92 4.56
N TYR A 31 9.46 14.69 3.83
CA TYR A 31 8.99 15.85 3.08
C TYR A 31 9.69 15.97 1.72
N SER A 32 8.94 15.83 0.63
CA SER A 32 9.45 15.91 -0.73
C SER A 32 9.12 17.26 -1.38
N LYS A 33 10.13 18.14 -1.49
CA LYS A 33 10.01 19.38 -2.27
C LYS A 33 9.87 19.09 -3.76
N GLU A 34 10.56 18.08 -4.25
CA GLU A 34 10.53 17.64 -5.64
C GLU A 34 9.12 17.21 -6.06
N ALA A 35 8.49 16.32 -5.29
CA ALA A 35 7.11 15.89 -5.54
C ALA A 35 6.13 17.07 -5.62
N ARG A 36 6.29 18.07 -4.75
CA ARG A 36 5.49 19.30 -4.80
C ARG A 36 5.67 20.08 -6.10
N VAL A 37 6.91 20.27 -6.54
CA VAL A 37 7.22 21.02 -7.78
C VAL A 37 6.64 20.31 -9.00
N GLN A 38 6.79 18.99 -9.07
CA GLN A 38 6.26 18.21 -10.19
C GLN A 38 4.73 18.16 -10.17
N LEU A 39 4.12 17.92 -9.00
CA LEU A 39 2.67 17.98 -8.87
C LEU A 39 2.12 19.35 -9.28
N ARG A 40 2.82 20.45 -8.92
CA ARG A 40 2.39 21.79 -9.29
C ARG A 40 2.25 21.95 -10.81
N LYS A 41 3.19 21.45 -11.60
CA LYS A 41 3.10 21.46 -13.06
C LYS A 41 1.86 20.74 -13.56
N VAL A 42 1.57 19.56 -12.98
CA VAL A 42 0.36 18.78 -13.33
C VAL A 42 -0.91 19.54 -12.97
N LEU A 43 -0.96 20.17 -11.80
CA LEU A 43 -2.12 20.95 -11.37
C LEU A 43 -2.37 22.18 -12.26
N ASP A 44 -1.31 22.88 -12.65
CA ASP A 44 -1.41 24.07 -13.50
C ASP A 44 -1.83 23.72 -14.94
N ASP A 45 -1.38 22.60 -15.46
CA ASP A 45 -1.73 22.10 -16.80
C ASP A 45 -3.15 21.51 -16.84
N PHE A 46 -3.42 20.54 -15.95
CA PHE A 46 -4.67 19.78 -15.98
C PHE A 46 -5.85 20.47 -15.32
N LYS A 47 -5.60 21.33 -14.32
CA LYS A 47 -6.63 22.09 -13.56
C LYS A 47 -7.76 21.20 -13.02
N PRO A 48 -7.46 20.14 -12.24
CA PRO A 48 -8.43 19.14 -11.83
C PRO A 48 -9.49 19.70 -10.87
N ASP A 49 -10.69 19.11 -10.92
CA ASP A 49 -11.75 19.30 -9.91
C ASP A 49 -11.60 18.32 -8.74
N VAL A 50 -10.91 17.20 -8.96
CA VAL A 50 -10.65 16.17 -7.96
C VAL A 50 -9.21 15.68 -8.08
N CYS A 51 -8.48 15.69 -6.97
CA CYS A 51 -7.21 15.00 -6.80
C CYS A 51 -7.45 13.69 -6.02
N HIS A 52 -7.33 12.55 -6.70
CA HIS A 52 -7.46 11.25 -6.09
C HIS A 52 -6.08 10.69 -5.74
N LEU A 53 -5.79 10.56 -4.46
CA LEU A 53 -4.52 10.10 -3.93
C LEU A 53 -4.58 8.60 -3.62
N ASN A 54 -3.55 7.87 -4.02
CA ASN A 54 -3.33 6.48 -3.69
C ASN A 54 -1.87 6.33 -3.23
N ASN A 55 -1.62 5.53 -2.19
CA ASN A 55 -0.29 5.18 -1.68
C ASN A 55 0.84 6.17 -2.03
N PHE A 56 0.84 7.32 -1.38
CA PHE A 56 1.78 8.43 -1.69
C PHE A 56 3.01 8.46 -0.76
N ASN A 57 3.14 7.54 0.18
CA ASN A 57 4.23 7.54 1.15
C ASN A 57 5.58 7.25 0.51
N TYR A 58 6.64 7.73 1.20
CA TYR A 58 8.05 7.60 0.85
C TYR A 58 8.50 8.35 -0.41
N GLN A 59 7.79 8.30 -1.51
CA GLN A 59 8.18 8.97 -2.75
C GLN A 59 7.54 10.36 -2.89
N LEU A 60 6.22 10.42 -2.83
CA LEU A 60 5.48 11.68 -2.97
C LEU A 60 5.36 12.42 -1.65
N THR A 61 5.25 11.70 -0.55
CA THR A 61 4.99 12.17 0.82
C THR A 61 3.68 12.97 0.97
N PRO A 62 3.13 13.13 2.16
CA PRO A 62 1.96 13.98 2.38
C PRO A 62 2.16 15.47 2.04
N SER A 63 3.40 15.88 1.71
CA SER A 63 3.68 17.24 1.23
C SER A 63 2.92 17.63 -0.03
N ILE A 64 2.50 16.65 -0.85
CA ILE A 64 1.66 16.88 -2.03
C ILE A 64 0.28 17.44 -1.66
N ILE A 65 -0.28 17.06 -0.51
CA ILE A 65 -1.55 17.60 -0.01
C ILE A 65 -1.42 19.12 0.21
N LEU A 66 -0.30 19.54 0.81
CA LEU A 66 -0.04 20.96 1.04
C LEU A 66 0.11 21.75 -0.28
N GLU A 67 0.64 21.10 -1.34
CA GLU A 67 0.74 21.75 -2.65
C GLU A 67 -0.63 21.90 -3.30
N ILE A 68 -1.50 20.90 -3.23
CA ILE A 68 -2.88 21.01 -3.72
C ILE A 68 -3.61 22.14 -2.99
N VAL A 69 -3.48 22.22 -1.66
CA VAL A 69 -4.10 23.29 -0.87
C VAL A 69 -3.57 24.68 -1.24
N LYS A 70 -2.26 24.79 -1.46
CA LYS A 70 -1.63 26.04 -1.92
C LYS A 70 -2.18 26.44 -3.27
N TRP A 71 -2.20 25.52 -4.23
CA TRP A 71 -2.71 25.74 -5.58
C TRP A 71 -4.19 26.15 -5.58
N ARG A 72 -5.05 25.50 -4.78
CA ARG A 72 -6.46 25.88 -4.59
C ARG A 72 -6.60 27.34 -4.15
N LYS A 73 -5.78 27.78 -3.18
CA LYS A 73 -5.80 29.15 -2.67
C LYS A 73 -5.35 30.19 -3.73
N GLU A 74 -4.34 29.85 -4.50
CA GLU A 74 -3.78 30.77 -5.51
C GLU A 74 -4.68 30.90 -6.75
N THR A 75 -5.38 29.83 -7.11
CA THR A 75 -6.22 29.80 -8.32
C THR A 75 -7.70 30.06 -8.05
N GLY A 76 -8.14 30.02 -6.78
CA GLY A 76 -9.56 30.09 -6.41
C GLY A 76 -10.39 28.85 -6.79
N ARG A 77 -9.76 27.77 -7.24
CA ARG A 77 -10.48 26.55 -7.69
C ARG A 77 -10.90 25.67 -6.51
N ASP A 78 -12.11 25.10 -6.62
CA ASP A 78 -12.60 24.08 -5.68
C ASP A 78 -12.21 22.69 -6.16
N CYS A 79 -10.98 22.26 -5.82
CA CYS A 79 -10.49 20.93 -6.12
C CYS A 79 -10.60 20.03 -4.87
N LYS A 80 -11.36 18.96 -4.92
CA LYS A 80 -11.50 18.02 -3.80
C LYS A 80 -10.30 17.08 -3.71
N ILE A 81 -9.93 16.72 -2.49
CA ILE A 81 -8.87 15.73 -2.22
C ILE A 81 -9.50 14.46 -1.69
N ILE A 82 -9.44 13.39 -2.46
CA ILE A 82 -9.92 12.06 -2.07
C ILE A 82 -8.71 11.16 -1.88
N PHE A 83 -8.71 10.34 -0.85
CA PHE A 83 -7.66 9.36 -0.61
C PHE A 83 -8.25 7.96 -0.54
N THR A 84 -7.70 7.00 -1.29
CA THR A 84 -8.02 5.58 -1.11
C THR A 84 -6.95 4.92 -0.26
N ALA A 85 -7.36 4.41 0.89
CA ALA A 85 -6.52 3.66 1.80
C ALA A 85 -6.47 2.19 1.34
N HIS A 86 -5.29 1.73 0.94
CA HIS A 86 -5.00 0.34 0.58
C HIS A 86 -4.29 -0.41 1.71
N ASP A 87 -3.79 0.32 2.68
CA ASP A 87 -3.09 -0.17 3.86
C ASP A 87 -3.36 0.74 5.07
N TYR A 88 -2.62 0.57 6.15
CA TYR A 88 -2.81 1.30 7.41
C TYR A 88 -1.87 2.50 7.57
N GLN A 89 -1.31 3.05 6.49
CA GLN A 89 -0.28 4.10 6.54
C GLN A 89 -0.64 5.32 7.40
N LEU A 90 -1.91 5.73 7.45
CA LEU A 90 -2.33 6.91 8.22
C LEU A 90 -2.42 6.67 9.73
N VAL A 91 -2.44 5.41 10.16
CA VAL A 91 -2.64 5.02 11.57
C VAL A 91 -1.56 4.09 12.12
N CYS A 92 -0.67 3.58 11.26
CA CYS A 92 0.41 2.68 11.64
C CYS A 92 1.68 2.97 10.83
N PRO A 93 2.82 3.37 11.47
CA PRO A 93 4.05 3.73 10.76
C PRO A 93 4.70 2.60 9.94
N ASN A 94 4.39 1.33 10.21
CA ASN A 94 4.84 0.21 9.38
C ASN A 94 3.80 -0.25 8.36
N HIS A 95 2.64 0.39 8.32
CA HIS A 95 1.53 0.18 7.39
C HIS A 95 0.82 -1.18 7.47
N GLN A 96 1.20 -2.08 8.37
CA GLN A 96 0.74 -3.48 8.34
C GLN A 96 -0.15 -3.87 9.53
N LEU A 97 -0.20 -3.08 10.62
CA LEU A 97 -0.79 -3.49 11.89
C LEU A 97 -0.28 -4.86 12.36
N LYS A 98 0.98 -5.17 12.03
CA LYS A 98 1.66 -6.41 12.38
C LYS A 98 3.07 -6.10 12.89
N ASN A 99 3.51 -6.78 13.95
CA ASN A 99 4.89 -6.66 14.42
C ASN A 99 5.78 -7.57 13.54
N PRO A 100 6.85 -7.06 12.89
CA PRO A 100 7.69 -7.85 12.00
C PRO A 100 8.61 -8.84 12.73
N ILE A 101 8.75 -8.72 14.07
CA ILE A 101 9.61 -9.61 14.88
C ILE A 101 8.79 -10.75 15.48
N THR A 102 7.64 -10.43 16.10
CA THR A 102 6.78 -11.45 16.74
C THR A 102 5.76 -12.05 15.79
N HIS A 103 5.59 -11.47 14.58
CA HIS A 103 4.58 -11.83 13.59
C HIS A 103 3.12 -11.74 14.09
N GLU A 104 2.91 -11.11 15.24
CA GLU A 104 1.58 -10.90 15.82
C GLU A 104 0.91 -9.63 15.28
N ASN A 105 -0.42 -9.64 15.23
CA ASN A 105 -1.20 -8.45 14.95
C ASN A 105 -0.99 -7.41 16.06
N CYS A 106 -0.85 -6.14 15.68
CA CYS A 106 -0.50 -5.07 16.62
C CYS A 106 -1.28 -3.80 16.32
N GLU A 107 -2.05 -3.35 17.29
CA GLU A 107 -2.87 -2.13 17.20
C GLU A 107 -2.37 -0.99 18.11
N LYS A 108 -1.17 -1.11 18.69
CA LYS A 108 -0.65 -0.19 19.71
C LYS A 108 -0.44 1.25 19.23
N CYS A 109 -0.35 1.48 17.91
CA CYS A 109 -0.20 2.81 17.33
C CYS A 109 -1.53 3.49 16.98
N LEU A 110 -2.64 2.76 17.00
CA LEU A 110 -3.97 3.33 16.73
C LEU A 110 -4.26 4.49 17.68
N GLY A 111 -5.05 5.46 17.22
CA GLY A 111 -5.27 6.70 17.97
C GLY A 111 -4.08 7.67 17.97
N GLY A 112 -3.01 7.38 17.20
CA GLY A 112 -1.84 8.26 17.07
C GLY A 112 -0.76 8.06 18.12
N HIS A 113 -0.65 6.86 18.72
CA HIS A 113 0.38 6.50 19.72
C HIS A 113 1.66 5.96 19.04
N PHE A 114 2.26 6.73 18.13
CA PHE A 114 3.31 6.27 17.20
C PHE A 114 4.64 5.91 17.87
N MET A 115 4.91 6.34 19.11
CA MET A 115 6.08 5.90 19.87
C MET A 115 6.13 4.36 20.06
N ASN A 116 5.00 3.68 20.03
CA ASN A 116 4.93 2.21 20.08
C ASN A 116 5.62 1.54 18.88
N CYS A 117 5.72 2.23 17.75
CA CYS A 117 6.47 1.76 16.60
C CYS A 117 7.97 1.58 16.92
N VAL A 118 8.55 2.51 17.65
CA VAL A 118 9.97 2.44 18.08
C VAL A 118 10.18 1.32 19.08
N LYS A 119 9.31 1.22 20.09
CA LYS A 119 9.38 0.16 21.11
C LYS A 119 9.29 -1.24 20.50
N GLY A 120 8.43 -1.41 19.49
CA GLY A 120 8.24 -2.67 18.78
C GLY A 120 9.22 -2.91 17.63
N LYS A 121 10.15 -1.98 17.33
CA LYS A 121 11.06 -2.03 16.17
C LYS A 121 10.30 -2.36 14.87
N CYS A 122 9.12 -1.73 14.70
CA CYS A 122 8.12 -2.17 13.72
C CYS A 122 8.52 -1.95 12.26
N VAL A 123 9.49 -1.06 11.95
CA VAL A 123 9.96 -0.86 10.59
C VAL A 123 11.18 -1.75 10.32
N HIS A 124 10.95 -2.85 9.63
CA HIS A 124 11.96 -3.86 9.26
C HIS A 124 12.80 -4.41 10.44
N GLY A 125 12.23 -4.51 11.64
CA GLY A 125 12.95 -4.98 12.84
C GLY A 125 14.05 -4.02 13.33
N SER A 126 14.14 -2.80 12.79
CA SER A 126 15.21 -1.84 13.05
C SER A 126 14.73 -0.68 13.91
N THR A 127 15.43 -0.42 15.02
CA THR A 127 15.14 0.73 15.88
C THR A 127 15.31 2.05 15.12
N ALA A 128 16.40 2.21 14.37
CA ALA A 128 16.68 3.43 13.63
C ALA A 128 15.60 3.72 12.57
N LYS A 129 15.20 2.72 11.77
CA LYS A 129 14.11 2.86 10.80
C LYS A 129 12.77 3.15 11.47
N SER A 130 12.52 2.55 12.62
CA SER A 130 11.29 2.78 13.40
C SER A 130 11.23 4.18 13.99
N ILE A 131 12.37 4.77 14.37
CA ILE A 131 12.46 6.18 14.77
C ILE A 131 12.08 7.07 13.57
N VAL A 132 12.61 6.82 12.37
CA VAL A 132 12.25 7.60 11.17
C VAL A 132 10.77 7.48 10.86
N GLY A 133 10.20 6.27 10.88
CA GLY A 133 8.76 6.07 10.65
C GLY A 133 7.88 6.74 11.71
N MET A 134 8.28 6.70 12.96
CA MET A 134 7.60 7.42 14.05
C MET A 134 7.69 8.94 13.84
N MET A 135 8.87 9.47 13.52
CA MET A 135 9.07 10.90 13.26
C MET A 135 8.24 11.38 12.07
N GLU A 136 8.16 10.60 11.01
CA GLU A 136 7.31 10.89 9.86
C GLU A 136 5.83 11.00 10.27
N ALA A 137 5.31 10.00 10.98
CA ALA A 137 3.92 9.96 11.41
C ALA A 137 3.58 11.10 12.40
N GLU A 138 4.45 11.39 13.38
CA GLU A 138 4.26 12.51 14.33
C GLU A 138 4.38 13.87 13.63
N PHE A 139 5.31 14.04 12.67
CA PHE A 139 5.44 15.26 11.90
C PHE A 139 4.14 15.58 11.14
N TRP A 140 3.56 14.62 10.44
CA TRP A 140 2.34 14.84 9.66
C TRP A 140 1.10 14.98 10.54
N LYS A 141 1.06 14.31 11.69
CA LYS A 141 0.04 14.53 12.71
C LYS A 141 0.09 15.97 13.24
N TRP A 142 1.29 16.46 13.60
CA TRP A 142 1.50 17.83 14.06
C TRP A 142 1.24 18.88 12.97
N ASN A 143 1.74 18.65 11.76
CA ASN A 143 1.54 19.53 10.60
C ASN A 143 0.05 19.67 10.22
N GLY A 144 -0.73 18.63 10.44
CA GLY A 144 -2.16 18.62 10.17
C GLY A 144 -2.52 18.58 8.67
N ALA A 145 -1.62 18.11 7.80
CA ALA A 145 -1.87 18.02 6.36
C ALA A 145 -3.11 17.17 6.04
N TYR A 146 -3.32 16.09 6.77
CA TYR A 146 -4.46 15.17 6.57
C TYR A 146 -5.83 15.80 6.83
N LYS A 147 -5.91 16.94 7.52
CA LYS A 147 -7.19 17.66 7.70
C LYS A 147 -7.79 18.15 6.38
N TYR A 148 -6.96 18.32 5.35
CA TYR A 148 -7.37 18.79 4.02
C TYR A 148 -7.88 17.69 3.10
N ILE A 149 -7.77 16.42 3.50
CA ILE A 149 -8.42 15.33 2.78
C ILE A 149 -9.93 15.45 3.01
N ASP A 150 -10.70 15.52 1.92
CA ASP A 150 -12.15 15.69 1.98
C ASP A 150 -12.84 14.34 2.27
N LYS A 151 -12.38 13.24 1.67
CA LYS A 151 -12.90 11.88 1.90
C LYS A 151 -11.77 10.84 1.87
N ILE A 152 -11.92 9.80 2.70
CA ILE A 152 -11.04 8.63 2.76
C ILE A 152 -11.87 7.40 2.40
N ILE A 153 -11.54 6.78 1.29
CA ILE A 153 -12.14 5.53 0.85
C ILE A 153 -11.35 4.38 1.47
N CYS A 154 -12.00 3.54 2.25
CA CYS A 154 -11.42 2.34 2.84
C CYS A 154 -11.91 1.12 2.06
N CYS A 155 -10.98 0.26 1.59
CA CYS A 155 -11.31 -0.89 0.76
C CYS A 155 -12.11 -1.99 1.49
N SER A 156 -12.33 -1.86 2.80
CA SER A 156 -13.16 -2.75 3.62
C SER A 156 -13.68 -2.04 4.87
N GLU A 157 -14.75 -2.58 5.45
CA GLU A 157 -15.27 -2.12 6.75
C GLU A 157 -14.21 -2.26 7.84
N PHE A 158 -13.42 -3.34 7.82
CA PHE A 158 -12.34 -3.55 8.77
C PHE A 158 -11.31 -2.41 8.70
N LEU A 159 -10.85 -2.05 7.51
CA LEU A 159 -9.91 -0.93 7.34
C LEU A 159 -10.52 0.37 7.84
N LYS A 160 -11.81 0.62 7.55
CA LYS A 160 -12.54 1.79 8.04
C LYS A 160 -12.53 1.84 9.56
N THR A 161 -12.85 0.75 10.27
CA THR A 161 -12.83 0.75 11.74
C THR A 161 -11.46 1.11 12.33
N LYS A 162 -10.36 0.73 11.65
CA LYS A 162 -9.01 1.11 12.09
C LYS A 162 -8.69 2.57 11.80
N MET A 163 -9.12 3.12 10.67
CA MET A 163 -8.98 4.55 10.36
C MET A 163 -9.79 5.42 11.32
N ASP A 164 -11.00 5.01 11.69
CA ASP A 164 -11.90 5.73 12.58
C ASP A 164 -11.38 5.87 14.02
N THR A 165 -10.36 5.11 14.40
CA THR A 165 -9.67 5.30 15.69
C THR A 165 -8.98 6.66 15.79
N ASN A 166 -8.75 7.33 14.67
CA ASN A 166 -8.29 8.71 14.64
C ASN A 166 -9.48 9.65 14.44
N PRO A 167 -9.82 10.52 15.42
CA PRO A 167 -10.96 11.42 15.33
C PRO A 167 -10.97 12.32 14.08
N LEU A 168 -9.78 12.66 13.55
CA LEU A 168 -9.66 13.45 12.32
C LEU A 168 -10.23 12.72 11.10
N PHE A 169 -10.22 11.40 11.09
CA PHE A 169 -10.64 10.58 9.95
C PHE A 169 -12.08 10.07 10.08
N ALA A 170 -12.57 9.84 11.30
CA ALA A 170 -13.84 9.19 11.58
C ALA A 170 -15.06 9.80 10.84
N THR A 171 -15.05 11.13 10.61
CA THR A 171 -16.10 11.83 9.86
C THR A 171 -15.90 11.83 8.34
N LYS A 172 -14.75 11.35 7.86
CA LYS A 172 -14.34 11.42 6.45
C LYS A 172 -14.26 10.07 5.77
N THR A 173 -14.19 8.98 6.54
CA THR A 173 -14.07 7.62 6.03
C THR A 173 -15.38 7.10 5.47
N ILE A 174 -15.27 6.38 4.37
CA ILE A 174 -16.33 5.54 3.80
C ILE A 174 -15.76 4.19 3.46
N ALA A 175 -16.50 3.12 3.68
CA ALA A 175 -16.11 1.80 3.19
C ALA A 175 -16.64 1.63 1.77
N MET A 176 -15.75 1.28 0.86
CA MET A 176 -16.08 0.97 -0.53
C MET A 176 -15.15 -0.15 -0.99
N HIS A 177 -15.70 -1.32 -1.20
CA HIS A 177 -14.92 -2.46 -1.69
C HIS A 177 -14.37 -2.19 -3.10
N ASN A 178 -13.21 -2.76 -3.39
CA ASN A 178 -12.68 -2.72 -4.74
C ASN A 178 -13.67 -3.38 -5.71
N PHE A 179 -13.88 -2.74 -6.83
CA PHE A 179 -14.76 -3.24 -7.88
C PHE A 179 -13.94 -3.75 -9.06
N VAL A 180 -14.54 -4.66 -9.77
CA VAL A 180 -14.03 -5.17 -11.05
C VAL A 180 -15.12 -5.00 -12.11
N GLU A 181 -14.72 -4.88 -13.36
CA GLU A 181 -15.68 -4.91 -14.47
C GLU A 181 -16.38 -6.27 -14.49
N LYS A 182 -17.68 -6.24 -14.76
CA LYS A 182 -18.44 -7.46 -14.95
C LYS A 182 -17.88 -8.20 -16.18
N VAL A 183 -17.36 -9.38 -15.93
CA VAL A 183 -16.92 -10.27 -17.01
C VAL A 183 -18.01 -11.29 -17.26
N GLU A 184 -18.47 -11.41 -18.50
CA GLU A 184 -19.39 -12.48 -18.86
C GLU A 184 -18.68 -13.83 -18.68
N PRO A 185 -19.31 -14.77 -17.97
CA PRO A 185 -18.72 -16.08 -17.71
C PRO A 185 -18.53 -16.81 -19.04
N LYS A 186 -17.32 -17.25 -19.31
CA LYS A 186 -17.07 -18.18 -20.43
C LYS A 186 -17.22 -19.59 -19.88
N GLU A 187 -17.88 -20.46 -20.66
CA GLU A 187 -17.83 -21.88 -20.36
C GLU A 187 -16.38 -22.36 -20.47
N VAL A 188 -15.84 -22.79 -19.33
CA VAL A 188 -14.49 -23.33 -19.24
C VAL A 188 -14.61 -24.73 -18.67
N GLU A 189 -13.93 -25.67 -19.31
CA GLU A 189 -13.81 -27.02 -18.77
C GLU A 189 -13.16 -26.96 -17.39
N LYS A 190 -13.86 -27.49 -16.39
CA LYS A 190 -13.33 -27.59 -15.03
C LYS A 190 -12.35 -28.75 -14.99
N LYS A 191 -11.15 -28.49 -14.44
CA LYS A 191 -10.11 -29.49 -14.23
C LYS A 191 -9.91 -29.73 -12.73
N ASP A 192 -9.44 -30.90 -12.37
CA ASP A 192 -9.26 -31.32 -10.97
C ASP A 192 -7.92 -30.79 -10.41
N TYR A 193 -7.84 -29.49 -10.17
CA TYR A 193 -6.72 -28.88 -9.46
C TYR A 193 -7.15 -27.66 -8.64
N VAL A 194 -6.35 -27.30 -7.65
CA VAL A 194 -6.48 -26.06 -6.90
C VAL A 194 -5.48 -25.05 -7.46
N LEU A 195 -5.99 -23.89 -7.90
CA LEU A 195 -5.16 -22.80 -8.41
C LEU A 195 -4.92 -21.75 -7.34
N TYR A 196 -3.66 -21.47 -7.04
CA TYR A 196 -3.23 -20.27 -6.33
C TYR A 196 -2.57 -19.30 -7.32
N PHE A 197 -2.94 -18.02 -7.24
CA PHE A 197 -2.23 -16.96 -7.95
C PHE A 197 -1.92 -15.80 -7.01
N GLY A 198 -0.69 -15.28 -7.07
CA GLY A 198 -0.25 -14.18 -6.24
C GLY A 198 1.21 -14.28 -5.84
N ARG A 199 1.65 -13.32 -4.99
CA ARG A 199 3.01 -13.31 -4.48
C ARG A 199 3.23 -14.45 -3.48
N PHE A 200 4.35 -15.17 -3.62
CA PHE A 200 4.74 -16.23 -2.69
C PHE A 200 5.42 -15.65 -1.44
N SER A 201 4.61 -15.17 -0.52
CA SER A 201 5.06 -14.49 0.68
C SER A 201 4.22 -14.87 1.91
N GLU A 202 4.77 -14.62 3.09
CA GLU A 202 4.14 -14.99 4.36
C GLU A 202 2.79 -14.32 4.55
N GLU A 203 2.67 -13.03 4.23
CA GLU A 203 1.42 -12.26 4.35
C GLU A 203 0.30 -12.74 3.42
N LYS A 204 0.65 -13.55 2.40
CA LYS A 204 -0.30 -14.20 1.48
C LYS A 204 -0.66 -15.62 1.89
N GLY A 205 -0.19 -16.06 3.07
CA GLY A 205 -0.55 -17.36 3.63
C GLY A 205 0.13 -18.57 2.97
N ILE A 206 1.24 -18.37 2.26
CA ILE A 206 1.95 -19.46 1.56
C ILE A 206 2.38 -20.56 2.50
N ASN A 207 2.84 -20.25 3.71
CA ASN A 207 3.23 -21.28 4.67
C ASN A 207 2.05 -22.23 5.01
N THR A 208 0.88 -21.66 5.29
CA THR A 208 -0.34 -22.43 5.56
C THR A 208 -0.77 -23.23 4.33
N LEU A 209 -0.65 -22.65 3.13
CA LEU A 209 -0.99 -23.35 1.89
C LEU A 209 -0.05 -24.54 1.64
N VAL A 210 1.25 -24.39 1.87
CA VAL A 210 2.23 -25.48 1.76
C VAL A 210 1.91 -26.61 2.73
N GLU A 211 1.55 -26.30 3.99
CA GLU A 211 1.08 -27.30 4.96
C GLU A 211 -0.17 -28.01 4.46
N THR A 212 -1.13 -27.28 3.91
CA THR A 212 -2.36 -27.83 3.32
C THR A 212 -2.05 -28.79 2.15
N CYS A 213 -1.13 -28.42 1.26
CA CYS A 213 -0.71 -29.28 0.15
C CYS A 213 -0.13 -30.61 0.64
N ASN A 214 0.67 -30.58 1.70
CA ASN A 214 1.27 -31.78 2.30
C ASN A 214 0.22 -32.69 2.96
N LEU A 215 -0.87 -32.11 3.48
CA LEU A 215 -1.99 -32.87 4.06
C LEU A 215 -2.92 -33.48 3.00
N LEU A 216 -2.86 -33.00 1.77
CA LEU A 216 -3.73 -33.41 0.65
C LEU A 216 -2.89 -33.88 -0.55
N PRO A 217 -2.13 -34.98 -0.42
CA PRO A 217 -1.16 -35.42 -1.42
C PRO A 217 -1.79 -35.83 -2.76
N ASP A 218 -3.05 -36.23 -2.75
CA ASP A 218 -3.78 -36.67 -3.94
C ASP A 218 -4.41 -35.52 -4.75
N ILE A 219 -4.35 -34.29 -4.21
CA ILE A 219 -4.86 -33.11 -4.89
C ILE A 219 -3.71 -32.38 -5.57
N GLN A 220 -3.86 -32.07 -6.87
CA GLN A 220 -2.91 -31.25 -7.60
C GLN A 220 -3.10 -29.77 -7.28
N PHE A 221 -2.00 -29.07 -7.04
CA PHE A 221 -1.97 -27.62 -6.84
C PHE A 221 -1.15 -26.96 -7.94
N ILE A 222 -1.69 -25.87 -8.52
CA ILE A 222 -0.98 -25.04 -9.49
C ILE A 222 -0.72 -23.68 -8.86
N PHE A 223 0.52 -23.23 -8.90
CA PHE A 223 0.98 -21.98 -8.32
C PHE A 223 1.42 -21.02 -9.43
N ALA A 224 0.71 -19.91 -9.59
CA ALA A 224 1.05 -18.84 -10.53
C ALA A 224 1.50 -17.60 -9.78
N GLY A 225 2.78 -17.27 -9.90
CA GLY A 225 3.40 -16.14 -9.21
C GLY A 225 4.87 -16.36 -8.90
N SER A 226 5.43 -15.50 -8.06
CA SER A 226 6.80 -15.59 -7.55
C SER A 226 6.91 -14.91 -6.18
N GLY A 227 8.01 -15.12 -5.45
CA GLY A 227 8.23 -14.42 -4.19
C GLY A 227 9.24 -15.11 -3.27
N PRO A 228 9.49 -14.55 -2.07
CA PRO A 228 10.52 -15.04 -1.15
C PRO A 228 10.35 -16.49 -0.68
N LEU A 229 9.15 -17.06 -0.80
CA LEU A 229 8.85 -18.44 -0.40
C LEU A 229 8.73 -19.41 -1.59
N GLU A 230 9.28 -19.05 -2.74
CA GLU A 230 9.23 -19.85 -3.98
C GLU A 230 9.88 -21.23 -3.79
N ASP A 231 11.02 -21.29 -3.08
CA ASP A 231 11.69 -22.56 -2.79
C ASP A 231 10.82 -23.55 -2.04
N LYS A 232 9.98 -23.07 -1.08
CA LYS A 232 9.05 -23.94 -0.35
C LYS A 232 7.96 -24.50 -1.25
N VAL A 233 7.47 -23.70 -2.20
CA VAL A 233 6.45 -24.11 -3.17
C VAL A 233 7.03 -25.14 -4.14
N ASN A 234 8.26 -24.92 -4.62
CA ASN A 234 8.96 -25.82 -5.55
C ASN A 234 9.30 -27.20 -4.95
N GLN A 235 9.32 -27.32 -3.62
CA GLN A 235 9.56 -28.60 -2.93
C GLN A 235 8.30 -29.47 -2.81
N LEU A 236 7.12 -28.95 -3.15
CA LEU A 236 5.87 -29.69 -3.09
C LEU A 236 5.80 -30.79 -4.17
N LYS A 237 5.48 -32.02 -3.77
CA LYS A 237 5.35 -33.15 -4.68
C LYS A 237 4.12 -33.05 -5.58
N ASN A 238 3.04 -32.48 -5.08
CA ASN A 238 1.76 -32.27 -5.76
C ASN A 238 1.56 -30.80 -6.18
N GLY A 239 2.62 -29.98 -6.17
CA GLY A 239 2.64 -28.57 -6.58
C GLY A 239 3.34 -28.39 -7.93
N VAL A 240 2.75 -27.59 -8.80
CA VAL A 240 3.35 -27.16 -10.08
C VAL A 240 3.43 -25.65 -10.09
N THR A 241 4.64 -25.08 -10.23
CA THR A 241 4.85 -23.65 -10.39
C THR A 241 4.82 -23.22 -11.85
N ARG A 242 4.14 -22.10 -12.14
CA ARG A 242 4.03 -21.49 -13.48
C ARG A 242 4.76 -20.16 -13.58
N GLY A 243 5.48 -19.75 -12.53
CA GLY A 243 6.16 -18.46 -12.49
C GLY A 243 5.20 -17.29 -12.54
N TYR A 244 5.72 -16.10 -12.85
CA TYR A 244 4.92 -14.89 -12.97
C TYR A 244 4.07 -14.93 -14.25
N VAL A 245 2.77 -14.82 -14.11
CA VAL A 245 1.80 -14.80 -15.23
C VAL A 245 1.13 -13.43 -15.32
N LEU A 246 1.07 -12.88 -16.54
CA LEU A 246 0.42 -11.59 -16.82
C LEU A 246 -1.10 -11.70 -16.90
N SER A 247 -1.61 -12.91 -17.18
CA SER A 247 -3.04 -13.19 -17.30
C SER A 247 -3.33 -14.63 -16.90
N LEU A 248 -4.45 -14.87 -16.23
CA LEU A 248 -4.90 -16.23 -15.87
C LEU A 248 -5.19 -17.13 -17.10
N SER A 249 -5.41 -16.55 -18.27
CA SER A 249 -5.52 -17.32 -19.51
C SER A 249 -4.25 -18.11 -19.86
N CYS A 250 -3.08 -17.68 -19.34
CA CYS A 250 -1.82 -18.39 -19.53
C CYS A 250 -1.72 -19.68 -18.70
N VAL A 251 -2.62 -19.89 -17.74
CA VAL A 251 -2.59 -21.07 -16.85
C VAL A 251 -3.35 -22.25 -17.47
N ASN A 252 -4.26 -21.98 -18.40
CA ASN A 252 -5.17 -22.98 -18.98
C ASN A 252 -4.61 -23.70 -20.22
N ASN A 253 -3.43 -23.33 -20.73
CA ASN A 253 -2.87 -23.85 -21.98
C ASN A 253 -1.84 -24.99 -21.80
N THR A 254 -2.06 -25.84 -20.80
CA THR A 254 -1.26 -27.09 -20.69
C THR A 254 -2.09 -28.20 -20.10
#